data_cafaaa183d3b04aa60155e38eab8d920
#
_entry.id   cafaaa183d3b04aa60155e38eab8d920
#
_cell.length_a   1.000
_cell.length_b   1.000
_cell.length_c   1.000
_cell.angle_alpha   90.00
_cell.angle_beta   90.00
_cell.angle_gamma   90.00
#
_symmetry.space_group_name_H-M   'P 1'
#
loop_
_entity.id
_entity.type
_entity.pdbx_description
1 polymer ?
#
loop_
_entity_poly.entity_id
_entity_poly.type
_entity_poly.pdbx_seq_one_letter_code
_entity_poly.pdbx_strand_id
1 'polypeptide(L)'
;MQKDKDAIHNISIEIEKMKAEGVAYKKDGTLNLSEIKRRTGYPRKTIRRLMDCNLELKPHGNSHEKDKHLINGKARQKAEELLMKGVTNSTVIMEKLVELGYTGGLTTVKNFIKANKDLVPARRLTVQLPQGKVRRYATGPGEMFQMDWGFVKVVDSFGKEWKCACFAMVCHHCGFRFVEFFPNAKQESLFIGMLHAFMVMGVPKVVLTDNMASVSNRRDANGNPIFNKEYDDFQNLLGIETRLCKVKHPWTKGAVERLVQYVKGNFIQGRTFINVNDLNTQALDWCLKENGRLQKGLGVIPAEIHRAEHLAALPEKDLLMPYFAPARAITLDGFVYYEGRRYGVPFSYRPNKARVMRSLDDVYILDIETYRVLEQYKADWSLKPHYSGSQFEPDMPEEHPTVEVKSVMEVLPADNDFSAFDF
;
A
#
# COMPACT_ATOMS: atom_id res chain seq x y z
N MET A 1 34.84 -25.66 -13.10
CA MET A 1 36.01 -24.96 -13.70
C MET A 1 37.34 -25.55 -13.28
N GLN A 2 37.72 -25.63 -11.99
CA GLN A 2 39.01 -26.18 -11.60
C GLN A 2 39.17 -27.67 -12.01
N LYS A 3 38.17 -28.49 -11.75
CA LYS A 3 38.16 -29.93 -12.15
C LYS A 3 38.33 -30.15 -13.66
N ASP A 4 37.80 -29.28 -14.52
CA ASP A 4 37.96 -29.40 -15.98
C ASP A 4 39.37 -28.92 -16.41
N LYS A 5 39.97 -27.92 -15.74
CA LYS A 5 41.37 -27.54 -15.97
C LYS A 5 42.34 -28.68 -15.64
N ASP A 6 42.13 -29.30 -14.48
CA ASP A 6 42.96 -30.42 -14.06
C ASP A 6 42.79 -31.63 -14.99
N ALA A 7 41.56 -31.89 -15.47
CA ALA A 7 41.29 -32.96 -16.41
C ALA A 7 41.94 -32.71 -17.78
N ILE A 8 41.85 -31.48 -18.31
CA ILE A 8 42.49 -31.09 -19.58
C ILE A 8 44.01 -31.27 -19.48
N HIS A 9 44.61 -30.75 -18.40
CA HIS A 9 46.04 -30.87 -18.19
C HIS A 9 46.51 -32.32 -18.14
N ASN A 10 45.88 -33.16 -17.33
CA ASN A 10 46.24 -34.58 -17.18
C ASN A 10 46.02 -35.39 -18.47
N ILE A 11 44.92 -35.13 -19.21
CA ILE A 11 44.62 -35.83 -20.46
C ILE A 11 45.62 -35.41 -21.54
N SER A 12 45.99 -34.12 -21.63
CA SER A 12 46.96 -33.64 -22.64
C SER A 12 48.33 -34.26 -22.45
N ILE A 13 48.82 -34.28 -21.20
CA ILE A 13 50.14 -34.91 -20.87
C ILE A 13 50.15 -36.38 -21.24
N GLU A 14 49.05 -37.11 -20.91
CA GLU A 14 49.01 -38.52 -21.14
C GLU A 14 48.87 -38.85 -22.64
N ILE A 15 48.18 -38.06 -23.43
CA ILE A 15 48.11 -38.21 -24.89
C ILE A 15 49.50 -38.03 -25.51
N GLU A 16 50.30 -37.02 -25.07
CA GLU A 16 51.64 -36.82 -25.59
C GLU A 16 52.58 -38.00 -25.25
N LYS A 17 52.48 -38.56 -24.02
CA LYS A 17 53.20 -39.77 -23.67
C LYS A 17 52.81 -40.97 -24.54
N MET A 18 51.49 -41.16 -24.76
CA MET A 18 50.97 -42.23 -25.59
C MET A 18 51.36 -42.07 -27.08
N LYS A 19 51.51 -40.83 -27.57
CA LYS A 19 52.07 -40.59 -28.91
C LYS A 19 53.52 -41.02 -29.01
N ALA A 20 54.36 -40.66 -28.03
CA ALA A 20 55.74 -41.09 -27.95
C ALA A 20 55.90 -42.63 -27.86
N GLU A 21 54.98 -43.29 -27.22
CA GLU A 21 54.92 -44.77 -27.10
C GLU A 21 54.29 -45.47 -28.31
N GLY A 22 53.76 -44.72 -29.29
CA GLY A 22 53.08 -45.26 -30.47
C GLY A 22 51.72 -45.94 -30.23
N VAL A 23 51.11 -45.72 -29.04
CA VAL A 23 49.83 -46.35 -28.61
C VAL A 23 48.65 -45.39 -28.55
N ALA A 24 48.87 -44.14 -28.94
CA ALA A 24 47.83 -43.10 -28.89
C ALA A 24 46.66 -43.35 -29.86
N TYR A 25 46.91 -44.02 -30.98
CA TYR A 25 45.92 -44.29 -31.98
C TYR A 25 45.72 -45.81 -32.17
N LYS A 26 44.50 -46.20 -32.51
CA LYS A 26 44.18 -47.57 -32.90
C LYS A 26 44.60 -47.81 -34.36
N LYS A 27 44.52 -49.07 -34.80
CA LYS A 27 44.82 -49.47 -36.19
C LYS A 27 43.93 -48.78 -37.22
N ASP A 28 42.75 -48.31 -36.82
CA ASP A 28 41.78 -47.57 -37.65
C ASP A 28 42.05 -46.07 -37.68
N GLY A 29 43.13 -45.58 -37.10
CA GLY A 29 43.51 -44.18 -37.02
C GLY A 29 42.77 -43.39 -35.95
N THR A 30 41.81 -43.97 -35.25
CA THR A 30 41.06 -43.28 -34.18
C THR A 30 41.83 -43.22 -32.86
N LEU A 31 41.63 -42.15 -32.08
CA LEU A 31 42.27 -41.97 -30.78
C LEU A 31 41.84 -43.07 -29.82
N ASN A 32 42.78 -43.67 -29.12
CA ASN A 32 42.55 -44.79 -28.20
C ASN A 32 41.97 -44.29 -26.85
N LEU A 33 40.69 -43.90 -26.85
CA LEU A 33 39.98 -43.43 -25.66
C LEU A 33 39.94 -44.45 -24.51
N SER A 34 40.08 -45.75 -24.82
CA SER A 34 40.11 -46.82 -23.79
C SER A 34 41.40 -46.76 -23.00
N GLU A 35 42.50 -46.57 -23.67
CA GLU A 35 43.80 -46.48 -23.04
C GLU A 35 43.96 -45.15 -22.28
N ILE A 36 43.48 -44.03 -22.84
CA ILE A 36 43.43 -42.76 -22.12
C ILE A 36 42.61 -42.86 -20.84
N LYS A 37 41.43 -43.52 -20.89
CA LYS A 37 40.62 -43.77 -19.68
C LYS A 37 41.41 -44.60 -18.64
N ARG A 38 42.11 -45.68 -19.08
CA ARG A 38 42.87 -46.56 -18.21
C ARG A 38 43.98 -45.80 -17.46
N ARG A 39 44.67 -44.91 -18.15
CA ARG A 39 45.81 -44.16 -17.61
C ARG A 39 45.42 -42.95 -16.80
N THR A 40 44.36 -42.25 -17.21
CA THR A 40 43.95 -40.99 -16.56
C THR A 40 42.82 -41.15 -15.54
N GLY A 41 42.10 -42.29 -15.58
CA GLY A 41 40.92 -42.53 -14.74
C GLY A 41 39.64 -41.76 -15.15
N TYR A 42 39.72 -40.85 -16.11
CA TYR A 42 38.55 -40.09 -16.53
C TYR A 42 37.58 -40.93 -17.39
N PRO A 43 36.22 -40.73 -17.22
CA PRO A 43 35.24 -41.45 -18.05
C PRO A 43 35.39 -41.08 -19.54
N ARG A 44 35.18 -42.04 -20.44
CA ARG A 44 35.27 -41.86 -21.90
C ARG A 44 34.40 -40.72 -22.38
N LYS A 45 33.22 -40.49 -21.79
CA LYS A 45 32.33 -39.37 -22.11
C LYS A 45 32.98 -38.02 -21.84
N THR A 46 33.70 -37.88 -20.72
CA THR A 46 34.44 -36.66 -20.35
C THR A 46 35.61 -36.46 -21.31
N ILE A 47 36.40 -37.51 -21.61
CA ILE A 47 37.53 -37.41 -22.55
C ILE A 47 37.05 -37.00 -23.92
N ARG A 48 35.97 -37.60 -24.46
CA ARG A 48 35.39 -37.25 -25.77
C ARG A 48 34.94 -35.78 -25.79
N ARG A 49 34.18 -35.35 -24.79
CA ARG A 49 33.73 -33.96 -24.67
C ARG A 49 34.90 -32.94 -24.67
N LEU A 50 35.96 -33.24 -23.96
CA LEU A 50 37.13 -32.36 -23.90
C LEU A 50 37.92 -32.40 -25.22
N MET A 51 38.01 -33.54 -25.90
CA MET A 51 38.62 -33.65 -27.22
C MET A 51 37.81 -32.90 -28.29
N ASP A 52 36.48 -33.02 -28.28
CA ASP A 52 35.59 -32.28 -29.19
C ASP A 52 35.72 -30.74 -29.01
N CYS A 53 36.26 -30.31 -27.88
CA CYS A 53 36.59 -28.91 -27.61
C CYS A 53 38.07 -28.59 -27.82
N ASN A 54 38.85 -29.43 -28.51
CA ASN A 54 40.27 -29.30 -28.72
C ASN A 54 41.08 -29.11 -27.42
N LEU A 55 40.63 -29.70 -26.32
CA LEU A 55 41.19 -29.51 -24.98
C LEU A 55 41.23 -28.05 -24.51
N GLU A 56 40.36 -27.21 -25.07
CA GLU A 56 40.15 -25.82 -24.63
C GLU A 56 38.95 -25.72 -23.71
N LEU A 57 39.03 -24.86 -22.71
CA LEU A 57 37.89 -24.50 -21.86
C LEU A 57 36.97 -23.54 -22.62
N LYS A 58 35.88 -24.09 -23.19
CA LYS A 58 34.82 -23.20 -23.70
C LYS A 58 34.00 -22.69 -22.52
N PRO A 59 33.72 -21.36 -22.46
CA PRO A 59 32.81 -20.84 -21.47
C PRO A 59 31.45 -21.51 -21.65
N HIS A 60 30.76 -21.84 -20.53
CA HIS A 60 29.40 -22.40 -20.58
C HIS A 60 28.50 -21.46 -21.37
N GLY A 61 27.72 -21.97 -22.36
CA GLY A 61 26.88 -21.19 -23.24
C GLY A 61 25.90 -20.22 -22.55
N ASN A 62 25.58 -20.43 -21.28
CA ASN A 62 24.75 -19.55 -20.46
C ASN A 62 25.55 -18.52 -19.63
N SER A 63 26.88 -18.39 -19.80
CA SER A 63 27.67 -17.45 -18.98
C SER A 63 27.43 -15.99 -19.38
N HIS A 64 27.07 -15.73 -20.64
CA HIS A 64 26.78 -14.38 -21.12
C HIS A 64 25.36 -13.88 -20.82
N GLU A 65 24.38 -14.77 -20.58
CA GLU A 65 23.02 -14.37 -20.19
C GLU A 65 22.89 -14.11 -18.66
N LYS A 66 23.80 -14.63 -17.85
CA LYS A 66 23.75 -14.42 -16.40
C LYS A 66 23.99 -12.98 -15.97
N ASP A 67 24.76 -12.21 -16.75
CA ASP A 67 25.08 -10.83 -16.42
C ASP A 67 23.93 -9.86 -16.67
N LYS A 68 22.98 -10.21 -17.56
CA LYS A 68 21.81 -9.37 -17.88
C LYS A 68 20.80 -9.25 -16.73
N HIS A 69 20.82 -10.19 -15.78
CA HIS A 69 19.85 -10.27 -14.69
C HIS A 69 20.45 -9.95 -13.32
N LEU A 70 21.72 -9.58 -13.24
CA LEU A 70 22.35 -9.18 -11.99
C LEU A 70 21.91 -7.75 -11.61
N ILE A 71 21.73 -7.54 -10.31
CA ILE A 71 21.47 -6.18 -9.78
C ILE A 71 22.82 -5.48 -9.71
N ASN A 72 23.13 -4.63 -10.70
CA ASN A 72 24.40 -3.90 -10.82
C ASN A 72 24.14 -2.39 -11.09
N GLY A 73 25.22 -1.60 -11.12
CA GLY A 73 25.17 -0.18 -11.43
C GLY A 73 24.14 0.60 -10.60
N LYS A 74 23.34 1.44 -11.24
CA LYS A 74 22.30 2.27 -10.59
C LYS A 74 21.25 1.44 -9.86
N ALA A 75 20.88 0.27 -10.39
CA ALA A 75 19.92 -0.61 -9.75
C ALA A 75 20.48 -1.16 -8.42
N ARG A 76 21.76 -1.50 -8.35
CA ARG A 76 22.42 -1.95 -7.12
C ARG A 76 22.47 -0.85 -6.07
N GLN A 77 22.91 0.35 -6.44
CA GLN A 77 22.95 1.50 -5.54
C GLN A 77 21.56 1.78 -4.94
N LYS A 78 20.52 1.74 -5.77
CA LYS A 78 19.15 1.94 -5.31
C LYS A 78 18.66 0.83 -4.39
N ALA A 79 18.99 -0.41 -4.68
CA ALA A 79 18.64 -1.54 -3.81
C ALA A 79 19.33 -1.45 -2.44
N GLU A 80 20.61 -1.10 -2.40
CA GLU A 80 21.37 -0.88 -1.16
C GLU A 80 20.83 0.30 -0.36
N GLU A 81 20.52 1.45 -1.01
CA GLU A 81 19.87 2.60 -0.38
C GLU A 81 18.54 2.21 0.30
N LEU A 82 17.71 1.44 -0.41
CA LEU A 82 16.42 0.98 0.13
C LEU A 82 16.61 0.05 1.34
N LEU A 83 17.60 -0.85 1.30
CA LEU A 83 17.93 -1.72 2.43
C LEU A 83 18.40 -0.92 3.64
N MET A 84 19.25 0.07 3.46
CA MET A 84 19.71 0.98 4.54
C MET A 84 18.56 1.78 5.16
N LYS A 85 17.53 2.11 4.37
CA LYS A 85 16.27 2.70 4.85
C LYS A 85 15.30 1.69 5.51
N GLY A 86 15.71 0.42 5.65
CA GLY A 86 14.90 -0.64 6.25
C GLY A 86 13.82 -1.22 5.34
N VAL A 87 13.83 -0.90 4.04
CA VAL A 87 12.90 -1.48 3.04
C VAL A 87 13.38 -2.87 2.68
N THR A 88 12.68 -3.90 3.17
CA THR A 88 13.03 -5.32 2.92
C THR A 88 12.00 -6.05 2.07
N ASN A 89 10.93 -5.39 1.67
CA ASN A 89 9.91 -5.97 0.80
C ASN A 89 10.44 -6.11 -0.63
N SER A 90 10.62 -7.34 -1.08
CA SER A 90 11.19 -7.64 -2.39
C SER A 90 10.35 -7.12 -3.56
N THR A 91 9.02 -7.00 -3.39
CA THR A 91 8.14 -6.46 -4.43
C THR A 91 8.34 -4.96 -4.58
N VAL A 92 8.42 -4.23 -3.47
CA VAL A 92 8.69 -2.79 -3.45
C VAL A 92 10.06 -2.49 -4.07
N ILE A 93 11.09 -3.24 -3.67
CA ILE A 93 12.43 -3.08 -4.25
C ILE A 93 12.39 -3.37 -5.75
N MET A 94 11.74 -4.46 -6.19
CA MET A 94 11.62 -4.80 -7.61
C MET A 94 10.95 -3.70 -8.41
N GLU A 95 9.84 -3.12 -7.93
CA GLU A 95 9.14 -2.00 -8.59
C GLU A 95 10.09 -0.82 -8.80
N LYS A 96 10.85 -0.44 -7.77
CA LYS A 96 11.83 0.65 -7.86
C LYS A 96 13.02 0.35 -8.78
N LEU A 97 13.43 -0.90 -8.91
CA LEU A 97 14.47 -1.30 -9.84
C LEU A 97 13.99 -1.31 -11.29
N VAL A 98 12.74 -1.72 -11.52
CA VAL A 98 12.10 -1.67 -12.86
C VAL A 98 12.01 -0.24 -13.37
N GLU A 99 11.67 0.74 -12.51
CA GLU A 99 11.69 2.17 -12.84
C GLU A 99 13.08 2.65 -13.35
N LEU A 100 14.16 1.96 -12.96
CA LEU A 100 15.53 2.22 -13.39
C LEU A 100 15.99 1.34 -14.56
N GLY A 101 15.07 0.61 -15.19
CA GLY A 101 15.35 -0.26 -16.34
C GLY A 101 15.83 -1.66 -15.99
N TYR A 102 15.68 -2.12 -14.74
CA TYR A 102 16.02 -3.49 -14.35
C TYR A 102 15.05 -4.51 -14.95
N THR A 103 15.56 -5.52 -15.64
CA THR A 103 14.77 -6.56 -16.33
C THR A 103 14.86 -7.94 -15.68
N GLY A 104 15.55 -8.06 -14.56
CA GLY A 104 15.69 -9.34 -13.85
C GLY A 104 14.46 -9.76 -13.06
N GLY A 105 14.48 -10.99 -12.55
CA GLY A 105 13.35 -11.59 -11.84
C GLY A 105 13.31 -11.26 -10.34
N LEU A 106 12.12 -11.39 -9.75
CA LEU A 106 11.89 -11.18 -8.30
C LEU A 106 12.76 -12.12 -7.43
N THR A 107 13.09 -13.30 -7.91
CA THR A 107 13.98 -14.26 -7.20
C THR A 107 15.39 -13.70 -7.03
N THR A 108 15.91 -13.00 -8.05
CA THR A 108 17.22 -12.33 -7.97
C THR A 108 17.19 -11.22 -6.92
N VAL A 109 16.12 -10.43 -6.88
CA VAL A 109 15.93 -9.40 -5.84
C VAL A 109 15.86 -10.02 -4.44
N LYS A 110 15.11 -11.11 -4.25
CA LYS A 110 15.08 -11.83 -2.96
C LYS A 110 16.44 -12.34 -2.52
N ASN A 111 17.22 -12.90 -3.44
CA ASN A 111 18.58 -13.37 -3.18
C ASN A 111 19.52 -12.21 -2.84
N PHE A 112 19.39 -11.08 -3.52
CA PHE A 112 20.14 -9.85 -3.22
C PHE A 112 19.85 -9.36 -1.80
N ILE A 113 18.57 -9.26 -1.41
CA ILE A 113 18.16 -8.87 -0.05
C ILE A 113 18.74 -9.83 0.99
N LYS A 114 18.69 -11.13 0.71
CA LYS A 114 19.24 -12.16 1.61
C LYS A 114 20.76 -12.03 1.77
N ALA A 115 21.48 -11.72 0.70
CA ALA A 115 22.92 -11.56 0.70
C ALA A 115 23.41 -10.27 1.38
N ASN A 116 22.56 -9.22 1.44
CA ASN A 116 22.89 -7.90 1.98
C ASN A 116 22.03 -7.56 3.22
N LYS A 117 21.76 -8.54 4.08
CA LYS A 117 20.97 -8.34 5.31
C LYS A 117 21.64 -7.44 6.33
N ASP A 118 22.93 -7.36 6.31
CA ASP A 118 23.79 -6.50 7.12
C ASP A 118 23.54 -5.00 6.88
N LEU A 119 23.07 -4.63 5.70
CA LEU A 119 22.65 -3.25 5.38
C LEU A 119 21.32 -2.85 6.03
N VAL A 120 20.55 -3.81 6.53
CA VAL A 120 19.23 -3.52 7.09
C VAL A 120 19.35 -3.15 8.56
N PRO A 121 18.83 -1.96 9.00
CA PRO A 121 18.87 -1.59 10.41
C PRO A 121 18.21 -2.63 11.31
N ALA A 122 18.78 -2.91 12.45
CA ALA A 122 18.25 -3.88 13.42
C ALA A 122 16.84 -3.51 13.87
N ARG A 123 15.89 -4.43 13.72
CA ARG A 123 14.51 -4.24 14.21
C ARG A 123 14.43 -4.47 15.71
N ARG A 124 13.59 -3.69 16.41
CA ARG A 124 13.23 -3.99 17.79
C ARG A 124 12.57 -5.36 17.86
N LEU A 125 12.94 -6.15 18.86
CA LEU A 125 12.37 -7.48 19.12
C LEU A 125 10.84 -7.37 19.24
N THR A 126 10.12 -8.12 18.41
CA THR A 126 8.67 -8.28 18.50
C THR A 126 8.36 -9.30 19.58
N VAL A 127 7.43 -8.97 20.47
CA VAL A 127 6.94 -9.88 21.50
C VAL A 127 6.33 -11.13 20.82
N GLN A 128 6.73 -12.32 21.25
CA GLN A 128 6.17 -13.58 20.77
C GLN A 128 4.69 -13.68 21.18
N LEU A 129 3.83 -13.99 20.22
CA LEU A 129 2.42 -14.27 20.48
C LEU A 129 2.27 -15.60 21.20
N PRO A 130 1.27 -15.73 22.13
CA PRO A 130 1.00 -16.99 22.79
C PRO A 130 0.73 -18.11 21.79
N GLN A 131 1.32 -19.27 22.00
CA GLN A 131 1.08 -20.45 21.17
C GLN A 131 -0.29 -21.05 21.52
N GLY A 132 -1.26 -20.92 20.60
CA GLY A 132 -2.58 -21.54 20.73
C GLY A 132 -3.22 -21.79 19.37
N LYS A 133 -3.95 -22.91 19.25
CA LYS A 133 -4.76 -23.21 18.07
C LYS A 133 -6.10 -22.50 18.16
N VAL A 134 -6.35 -21.50 17.30
CA VAL A 134 -7.62 -20.77 17.24
C VAL A 134 -8.34 -21.12 15.95
N ARG A 135 -9.62 -21.47 16.05
CA ARG A 135 -10.48 -21.71 14.89
C ARG A 135 -10.75 -20.36 14.21
N ARG A 136 -10.37 -20.25 12.94
CA ARG A 136 -10.77 -19.11 12.12
C ARG A 136 -12.25 -19.23 11.80
N TYR A 137 -13.02 -18.17 12.06
CA TYR A 137 -14.40 -18.09 11.60
C TYR A 137 -14.42 -17.63 10.13
N ALA A 138 -15.40 -18.09 9.38
CA ALA A 138 -15.67 -17.65 8.03
C ALA A 138 -16.95 -16.82 8.03
N THR A 139 -17.05 -15.88 7.11
CA THR A 139 -18.26 -15.06 6.87
C THR A 139 -18.77 -15.31 5.48
N GLY A 140 -20.05 -15.12 5.27
CA GLY A 140 -20.67 -15.16 3.95
C GLY A 140 -20.42 -13.87 3.14
N PRO A 141 -20.83 -13.87 1.85
CA PRO A 141 -20.79 -12.70 0.99
C PRO A 141 -21.55 -11.51 1.59
N GLY A 142 -20.93 -10.31 1.59
CA GLY A 142 -21.53 -9.06 2.10
C GLY A 142 -21.83 -9.04 3.61
N GLU A 143 -21.43 -10.07 4.35
CA GLU A 143 -21.80 -10.19 5.76
C GLU A 143 -21.00 -9.23 6.63
N MET A 144 -19.66 -9.19 6.49
CA MET A 144 -18.83 -8.47 7.44
C MET A 144 -17.61 -7.80 6.80
N PHE A 145 -17.43 -6.51 7.12
CA PHE A 145 -16.17 -5.81 6.93
C PHE A 145 -15.48 -5.59 8.26
N GLN A 146 -14.16 -5.62 8.24
CA GLN A 146 -13.31 -5.25 9.38
C GLN A 146 -12.68 -3.90 9.11
N MET A 147 -12.70 -3.00 10.10
CA MET A 147 -12.02 -1.72 10.00
C MET A 147 -11.06 -1.48 11.16
N ASP A 148 -10.01 -0.70 10.90
CA ASP A 148 -8.99 -0.30 11.86
C ASP A 148 -8.32 1.02 11.52
N TRP A 149 -7.75 1.65 12.55
CA TRP A 149 -6.83 2.74 12.41
C TRP A 149 -5.38 2.28 12.58
N GLY A 150 -4.53 2.68 11.67
CA GLY A 150 -3.07 2.59 11.81
C GLY A 150 -2.46 3.98 11.86
N PHE A 151 -1.35 4.16 12.58
CA PHE A 151 -0.57 5.38 12.49
C PHE A 151 0.70 5.08 11.69
N VAL A 152 0.97 5.93 10.72
CA VAL A 152 2.11 5.81 9.80
C VAL A 152 2.87 7.13 9.75
N LYS A 153 4.15 7.06 9.40
CA LYS A 153 4.95 8.20 9.00
C LYS A 153 5.08 8.18 7.49
N VAL A 154 4.76 9.28 6.84
CA VAL A 154 4.91 9.50 5.41
C VAL A 154 5.96 10.58 5.17
N VAL A 155 6.62 10.54 4.04
CA VAL A 155 7.66 11.50 3.67
C VAL A 155 7.17 12.31 2.48
N ASP A 156 7.19 13.64 2.59
CA ASP A 156 6.84 14.52 1.48
C ASP A 156 7.97 14.65 0.44
N SER A 157 7.68 15.33 -0.65
CA SER A 157 8.64 15.58 -1.73
C SER A 157 9.87 16.38 -1.30
N PHE A 158 9.80 17.06 -0.16
CA PHE A 158 10.91 17.82 0.45
C PHE A 158 11.70 17.00 1.47
N GLY A 159 11.34 15.74 1.70
CA GLY A 159 11.99 14.85 2.66
C GLY A 159 11.50 15.01 4.11
N LYS A 160 10.45 15.82 4.36
CA LYS A 160 9.90 16.01 5.69
C LYS A 160 8.96 14.86 6.06
N GLU A 161 9.11 14.34 7.29
CA GLU A 161 8.21 13.31 7.83
C GLU A 161 6.93 13.92 8.42
N TRP A 162 5.80 13.30 8.08
CA TRP A 162 4.48 13.61 8.61
C TRP A 162 3.85 12.37 9.24
N LYS A 163 3.17 12.56 10.36
CA LYS A 163 2.39 11.49 10.99
C LYS A 163 0.95 11.57 10.52
N CYS A 164 0.47 10.50 9.89
CA CYS A 164 -0.90 10.37 9.40
C CYS A 164 -1.62 9.21 10.08
N ALA A 165 -2.93 9.34 10.22
CA ALA A 165 -3.83 8.25 10.57
C ALA A 165 -4.24 7.52 9.27
N CYS A 166 -4.04 6.23 9.22
CA CYS A 166 -4.41 5.35 8.13
C CYS A 166 -5.71 4.64 8.49
N PHE A 167 -6.80 5.00 7.84
CA PHE A 167 -8.04 4.23 7.86
C PHE A 167 -7.88 3.02 6.95
N ALA A 168 -8.23 1.85 7.44
CA ALA A 168 -8.17 0.61 6.67
C ALA A 168 -9.45 -0.18 6.85
N MET A 169 -10.05 -0.63 5.75
CA MET A 169 -11.22 -1.51 5.73
C MET A 169 -10.97 -2.70 4.82
N VAL A 170 -11.46 -3.86 5.21
CA VAL A 170 -11.34 -5.10 4.41
C VAL A 170 -12.60 -5.95 4.53
N CYS A 171 -13.09 -6.44 3.41
CA CYS A 171 -14.12 -7.49 3.39
C CYS A 171 -13.54 -8.78 3.98
N HIS A 172 -14.19 -9.33 5.00
CA HIS A 172 -13.68 -10.54 5.67
C HIS A 172 -13.84 -11.78 4.78
N HIS A 173 -14.85 -11.81 3.92
CA HIS A 173 -15.12 -12.92 3.01
C HIS A 173 -14.13 -12.99 1.85
N CYS A 174 -14.03 -11.96 1.02
CA CYS A 174 -13.23 -11.98 -0.21
C CYS A 174 -11.86 -11.32 -0.09
N GLY A 175 -11.62 -10.54 0.97
CA GLY A 175 -10.36 -9.81 1.17
C GLY A 175 -10.23 -8.52 0.36
N PHE A 176 -11.31 -8.04 -0.29
CA PHE A 176 -11.34 -6.73 -0.94
C PHE A 176 -11.06 -5.64 0.09
N ARG A 177 -10.23 -4.66 -0.25
CA ARG A 177 -9.68 -3.71 0.71
C ARG A 177 -9.76 -2.28 0.22
N PHE A 178 -9.87 -1.38 1.18
CA PHE A 178 -9.81 0.06 1.01
C PHE A 178 -8.91 0.67 2.07
N VAL A 179 -8.13 1.69 1.69
CA VAL A 179 -7.23 2.42 2.58
C VAL A 179 -7.26 3.88 2.23
N GLU A 180 -7.37 4.74 3.26
CA GLU A 180 -7.33 6.19 3.13
C GLU A 180 -6.57 6.81 4.31
N PHE A 181 -5.95 7.98 4.10
CA PHE A 181 -5.12 8.65 5.08
C PHE A 181 -5.73 9.97 5.51
N PHE A 182 -5.69 10.21 6.81
CA PHE A 182 -6.25 11.38 7.45
C PHE A 182 -5.21 12.04 8.38
N PRO A 183 -5.35 13.35 8.68
CA PRO A 183 -4.50 14.00 9.67
C PRO A 183 -4.66 13.46 11.08
N ASN A 184 -5.81 12.90 11.40
CA ASN A 184 -6.14 12.33 12.72
C ASN A 184 -7.18 11.21 12.61
N ALA A 185 -7.39 10.47 13.70
CA ALA A 185 -8.38 9.39 13.81
C ALA A 185 -9.63 9.81 14.64
N LYS A 186 -10.07 11.06 14.52
CA LYS A 186 -11.28 11.54 15.19
C LYS A 186 -12.54 10.98 14.52
N GLN A 187 -13.68 11.15 15.19
CA GLN A 187 -14.97 10.62 14.73
C GLN A 187 -15.36 11.11 13.34
N GLU A 188 -15.10 12.37 13.03
CA GLU A 188 -15.32 12.96 11.72
C GLU A 188 -14.52 12.26 10.61
N SER A 189 -13.22 12.06 10.82
CA SER A 189 -12.37 11.30 9.89
C SER A 189 -12.84 9.85 9.75
N LEU A 190 -13.41 9.28 10.83
CA LEU A 190 -14.00 7.95 10.80
C LEU A 190 -15.23 7.89 9.87
N PHE A 191 -16.16 8.85 10.00
CA PHE A 191 -17.34 8.91 9.16
C PHE A 191 -16.98 9.05 7.69
N ILE A 192 -16.08 9.98 7.36
CA ILE A 192 -15.62 10.20 5.99
C ILE A 192 -14.93 8.94 5.45
N GLY A 193 -14.02 8.34 6.20
CA GLY A 193 -13.33 7.12 5.78
C GLY A 193 -14.28 5.92 5.58
N MET A 194 -15.30 5.78 6.44
CA MET A 194 -16.33 4.75 6.26
C MET A 194 -17.19 5.02 5.02
N LEU A 195 -17.61 6.26 4.78
CA LEU A 195 -18.41 6.62 3.62
C LEU A 195 -17.63 6.40 2.32
N HIS A 196 -16.39 6.85 2.25
CA HIS A 196 -15.53 6.60 1.08
C HIS A 196 -15.29 5.11 0.86
N ALA A 197 -15.05 4.35 1.92
CA ALA A 197 -14.93 2.90 1.80
C ALA A 197 -16.22 2.27 1.26
N PHE A 198 -17.39 2.69 1.74
CA PHE A 198 -18.66 2.14 1.29
C PHE A 198 -19.05 2.57 -0.14
N MET A 199 -18.56 3.73 -0.59
CA MET A 199 -18.70 4.12 -2.01
C MET A 199 -17.96 3.14 -2.93
N VAL A 200 -16.79 2.67 -2.51
CA VAL A 200 -15.93 1.75 -3.28
C VAL A 200 -16.32 0.28 -3.07
N MET A 201 -16.70 -0.08 -1.85
CA MET A 201 -16.88 -1.47 -1.43
C MET A 201 -18.34 -1.89 -1.29
N GLY A 202 -19.31 -0.94 -1.33
CA GLY A 202 -20.70 -1.17 -0.91
C GLY A 202 -20.85 -1.29 0.61
N VAL A 203 -22.09 -1.32 1.09
CA VAL A 203 -22.41 -1.32 2.52
C VAL A 203 -22.64 -2.76 3.01
N PRO A 204 -21.83 -3.26 3.99
CA PRO A 204 -21.98 -4.60 4.55
C PRO A 204 -23.11 -4.65 5.58
N LYS A 205 -23.51 -5.84 6.01
CA LYS A 205 -24.46 -6.02 7.13
C LYS A 205 -23.78 -5.65 8.47
N VAL A 206 -22.53 -6.01 8.64
CA VAL A 206 -21.79 -5.87 9.90
C VAL A 206 -20.45 -5.19 9.66
N VAL A 207 -20.10 -4.25 10.54
CA VAL A 207 -18.75 -3.68 10.63
C VAL A 207 -18.13 -4.10 11.95
N LEU A 208 -17.02 -4.80 11.91
CA LEU A 208 -16.22 -5.19 13.07
C LEU A 208 -15.08 -4.21 13.30
N THR A 209 -14.99 -3.64 14.49
CA THR A 209 -13.93 -2.69 14.85
C THR A 209 -13.47 -2.87 16.30
N ASP A 210 -12.37 -2.19 16.67
CA ASP A 210 -11.91 -2.12 18.06
C ASP A 210 -12.77 -1.17 18.90
N ASN A 211 -12.55 -1.23 20.22
CA ASN A 211 -13.15 -0.29 21.16
C ASN A 211 -12.48 1.09 21.03
N MET A 212 -12.79 1.81 19.99
CA MET A 212 -12.26 3.16 19.77
C MET A 212 -13.23 4.22 20.31
N ALA A 213 -12.69 5.28 20.91
CA ALA A 213 -13.47 6.36 21.52
C ALA A 213 -14.40 7.09 20.54
N SER A 214 -14.08 7.08 19.25
CA SER A 214 -14.93 7.63 18.18
C SER A 214 -16.19 6.83 17.91
N VAL A 215 -16.26 5.57 18.38
CA VAL A 215 -17.39 4.66 18.22
C VAL A 215 -18.15 4.50 19.54
N SER A 216 -17.44 4.11 20.59
CA SER A 216 -18.01 3.87 21.92
C SER A 216 -16.97 4.15 23.00
N ASN A 217 -17.34 4.90 24.02
CA ASN A 217 -16.48 5.20 25.17
C ASN A 217 -17.08 4.70 26.50
N ARG A 218 -18.26 4.08 26.47
CA ARG A 218 -18.98 3.60 27.63
C ARG A 218 -19.48 2.18 27.42
N ARG A 219 -19.77 1.49 28.52
CA ARG A 219 -20.44 0.18 28.56
C ARG A 219 -21.58 0.20 29.55
N ASP A 220 -22.63 -0.57 29.26
CA ASP A 220 -23.71 -0.80 30.19
C ASP A 220 -23.32 -1.73 31.35
N ALA A 221 -24.23 -1.96 32.28
CA ALA A 221 -24.03 -2.85 33.43
C ALA A 221 -23.74 -4.31 33.01
N ASN A 222 -24.16 -4.71 31.83
CA ASN A 222 -23.94 -6.06 31.27
C ASN A 222 -22.64 -6.15 30.43
N GLY A 223 -21.91 -5.05 30.30
CA GLY A 223 -20.67 -4.97 29.54
C GLY A 223 -20.86 -4.74 28.03
N ASN A 224 -22.10 -4.48 27.56
CA ASN A 224 -22.36 -4.14 26.17
C ASN A 224 -21.89 -2.71 25.87
N PRO A 225 -21.39 -2.45 24.66
CA PRO A 225 -20.99 -1.10 24.28
C PRO A 225 -22.21 -0.16 24.19
N ILE A 226 -22.04 1.04 24.74
CA ILE A 226 -22.95 2.16 24.50
C ILE A 226 -22.29 3.03 23.42
N PHE A 227 -22.88 3.07 22.25
CA PHE A 227 -22.35 3.87 21.14
C PHE A 227 -22.49 5.36 21.41
N ASN A 228 -21.57 6.14 20.90
CA ASN A 228 -21.71 7.59 20.88
C ASN A 228 -22.94 7.93 20.03
N LYS A 229 -23.75 8.89 20.46
CA LYS A 229 -25.03 9.23 19.80
C LYS A 229 -24.84 9.48 18.29
N GLU A 230 -23.89 10.30 17.91
CA GLU A 230 -23.64 10.61 16.49
C GLU A 230 -23.21 9.37 15.69
N TYR A 231 -22.49 8.43 16.32
CA TYR A 231 -22.13 7.18 15.67
C TYR A 231 -23.32 6.24 15.57
N ASP A 232 -24.18 6.22 16.58
CA ASP A 232 -25.42 5.42 16.56
C ASP A 232 -26.39 5.91 15.49
N ASP A 233 -26.59 7.23 15.40
CA ASP A 233 -27.37 7.85 14.33
C ASP A 233 -26.77 7.49 12.94
N PHE A 234 -25.46 7.51 12.79
CA PHE A 234 -24.76 7.18 11.54
C PHE A 234 -24.92 5.70 11.15
N GLN A 235 -24.70 4.78 12.08
CA GLN A 235 -24.88 3.34 11.76
C GLN A 235 -26.33 2.99 11.43
N ASN A 236 -27.29 3.62 12.11
CA ASN A 236 -28.72 3.43 11.85
C ASN A 236 -29.10 3.98 10.46
N LEU A 237 -28.58 5.15 10.06
CA LEU A 237 -28.78 5.70 8.73
C LEU A 237 -28.26 4.76 7.64
N LEU A 238 -27.12 4.13 7.87
CA LEU A 238 -26.51 3.19 6.91
C LEU A 238 -27.12 1.78 6.96
N GLY A 239 -27.92 1.47 7.98
CA GLY A 239 -28.50 0.14 8.18
C GLY A 239 -27.46 -0.94 8.52
N ILE A 240 -26.35 -0.56 9.15
CA ILE A 240 -25.27 -1.48 9.55
C ILE A 240 -25.35 -1.83 11.03
N GLU A 241 -24.89 -3.03 11.38
CA GLU A 241 -24.63 -3.45 12.76
C GLU A 241 -23.13 -3.27 13.05
N THR A 242 -22.77 -2.51 14.08
CA THR A 242 -21.38 -2.42 14.53
C THR A 242 -21.12 -3.41 15.65
N ARG A 243 -20.10 -4.26 15.47
CA ARG A 243 -19.59 -5.17 16.49
C ARG A 243 -18.21 -4.72 16.96
N LEU A 244 -18.07 -4.64 18.29
CA LEU A 244 -16.77 -4.33 18.89
C LEU A 244 -16.02 -5.62 19.23
N CYS A 245 -14.72 -5.61 18.99
CA CYS A 245 -13.86 -6.73 19.40
C CYS A 245 -13.94 -6.96 20.91
N LYS A 246 -13.99 -8.23 21.30
CA LYS A 246 -13.88 -8.59 22.74
C LYS A 246 -12.52 -8.18 23.27
N VAL A 247 -12.51 -7.59 24.46
CA VAL A 247 -11.27 -7.22 25.15
C VAL A 247 -10.40 -8.45 25.34
N LYS A 248 -9.11 -8.37 25.01
CA LYS A 248 -8.10 -9.46 25.06
C LYS A 248 -8.31 -10.62 24.06
N HIS A 249 -9.07 -10.43 22.98
CA HIS A 249 -9.19 -11.41 21.89
C HIS A 249 -8.68 -10.86 20.54
N PRO A 250 -7.37 -10.64 20.38
CA PRO A 250 -6.79 -9.95 19.21
C PRO A 250 -7.00 -10.69 17.87
N TRP A 251 -7.24 -11.99 17.92
CA TRP A 251 -7.39 -12.80 16.69
C TRP A 251 -8.70 -12.59 15.93
N THR A 252 -9.68 -11.90 16.49
CA THR A 252 -10.97 -11.65 15.81
C THR A 252 -10.85 -10.64 14.67
N LYS A 253 -9.85 -9.77 14.70
CA LYS A 253 -9.63 -8.67 13.74
C LYS A 253 -8.37 -8.86 12.85
N GLY A 254 -7.86 -10.08 12.79
CA GLY A 254 -6.58 -10.38 12.14
C GLY A 254 -6.49 -10.06 10.64
N ALA A 255 -7.62 -9.84 9.92
CA ALA A 255 -7.59 -9.48 8.50
C ALA A 255 -7.17 -8.01 8.32
N VAL A 256 -7.82 -7.08 9.02
CA VAL A 256 -7.51 -5.65 8.90
C VAL A 256 -6.19 -5.28 9.58
N GLU A 257 -5.82 -5.94 10.70
CA GLU A 257 -4.50 -5.74 11.31
C GLU A 257 -3.37 -6.11 10.32
N ARG A 258 -3.52 -7.23 9.60
CA ARG A 258 -2.58 -7.59 8.53
C ARG A 258 -2.57 -6.58 7.40
N LEU A 259 -3.75 -6.01 7.03
CA LEU A 259 -3.83 -4.95 6.05
C LEU A 259 -3.02 -3.73 6.49
N VAL A 260 -3.20 -3.25 7.73
CA VAL A 260 -2.44 -2.12 8.30
C VAL A 260 -0.93 -2.40 8.29
N GLN A 261 -0.51 -3.61 8.66
CA GLN A 261 0.90 -4.00 8.58
C GLN A 261 1.40 -4.05 7.12
N TYR A 262 0.57 -4.52 6.21
CA TYR A 262 0.89 -4.57 4.79
C TYR A 262 1.01 -3.16 4.19
N VAL A 263 0.14 -2.24 4.54
CA VAL A 263 0.27 -0.81 4.18
C VAL A 263 1.62 -0.26 4.64
N LYS A 264 1.99 -0.48 5.91
CA LYS A 264 3.28 -0.03 6.46
C LYS A 264 4.48 -0.65 5.75
N GLY A 265 4.41 -1.91 5.41
CA GLY A 265 5.53 -2.67 4.84
C GLY A 265 5.58 -2.73 3.31
N ASN A 266 4.53 -2.28 2.63
CA ASN A 266 4.45 -2.32 1.17
C ASN A 266 4.12 -0.95 0.57
N PHE A 267 3.00 -0.34 0.98
CA PHE A 267 2.56 0.91 0.37
C PHE A 267 3.44 2.11 0.76
N ILE A 268 3.68 2.32 2.05
CA ILE A 268 4.41 3.51 2.54
C ILE A 268 5.91 3.44 2.23
N GLN A 269 6.50 2.25 2.31
CA GLN A 269 7.95 2.12 2.17
C GLN A 269 8.45 2.49 0.78
N GLY A 270 9.45 3.38 0.73
CA GLY A 270 10.10 3.79 -0.51
C GLY A 270 9.28 4.74 -1.37
N ARG A 271 8.18 5.31 -0.86
CA ARG A 271 7.37 6.32 -1.54
C ARG A 271 7.52 7.69 -0.89
N THR A 272 7.33 8.72 -1.70
CA THR A 272 7.19 10.12 -1.28
C THR A 272 5.89 10.67 -1.83
N PHE A 273 5.33 11.67 -1.17
CA PHE A 273 4.02 12.21 -1.49
C PHE A 273 4.07 13.74 -1.52
N ILE A 274 3.40 14.35 -2.48
CA ILE A 274 3.36 15.82 -2.62
C ILE A 274 2.51 16.42 -1.49
N ASN A 275 1.32 15.86 -1.27
CA ASN A 275 0.35 16.30 -0.25
C ASN A 275 -0.53 15.10 0.18
N VAL A 276 -1.54 15.36 1.01
CA VAL A 276 -2.47 14.29 1.48
C VAL A 276 -3.32 13.75 0.34
N ASN A 277 -3.68 14.58 -0.63
CA ASN A 277 -4.46 14.12 -1.77
C ASN A 277 -3.63 13.17 -2.66
N ASP A 278 -2.40 13.55 -3.01
CA ASP A 278 -1.48 12.66 -3.75
C ASP A 278 -1.25 11.33 -3.00
N LEU A 279 -1.12 11.40 -1.66
CA LEU A 279 -1.05 10.21 -0.81
C LEU A 279 -2.28 9.31 -0.97
N ASN A 280 -3.47 9.90 -0.95
CA ASN A 280 -4.74 9.16 -1.06
C ASN A 280 -5.00 8.66 -2.47
N THR A 281 -4.66 9.42 -3.50
CA THR A 281 -4.70 8.96 -4.90
C THR A 281 -3.80 7.74 -5.10
N GLN A 282 -2.55 7.81 -4.66
CA GLN A 282 -1.63 6.68 -4.73
C GLN A 282 -2.11 5.47 -3.89
N ALA A 283 -2.79 5.72 -2.77
CA ALA A 283 -3.34 4.66 -1.93
C ALA A 283 -4.51 3.94 -2.60
N LEU A 284 -5.37 4.69 -3.27
CA LEU A 284 -6.50 4.15 -4.03
C LEU A 284 -6.00 3.28 -5.19
N ASP A 285 -5.09 3.80 -6.02
CA ASP A 285 -4.45 3.04 -7.11
C ASP A 285 -3.79 1.76 -6.61
N TRP A 286 -3.12 1.86 -5.45
CA TRP A 286 -2.52 0.69 -4.81
C TRP A 286 -3.59 -0.32 -4.37
N CYS A 287 -4.70 0.13 -3.79
CA CYS A 287 -5.80 -0.74 -3.40
C CYS A 287 -6.38 -1.46 -4.62
N LEU A 288 -6.63 -0.75 -5.73
CA LEU A 288 -7.12 -1.32 -6.99
C LEU A 288 -6.18 -2.41 -7.51
N LYS A 289 -4.89 -2.10 -7.61
CA LYS A 289 -3.86 -3.06 -8.02
C LYS A 289 -3.83 -4.30 -7.13
N GLU A 290 -3.94 -4.13 -5.82
CA GLU A 290 -3.91 -5.24 -4.86
C GLU A 290 -5.22 -6.06 -4.85
N ASN A 291 -6.36 -5.42 -5.09
CA ASN A 291 -7.65 -6.10 -5.23
C ASN A 291 -7.73 -6.95 -6.52
N GLY A 292 -7.05 -6.52 -7.58
CA GLY A 292 -6.92 -7.28 -8.83
C GLY A 292 -5.89 -8.42 -8.81
N ARG A 293 -5.18 -8.63 -7.70
CA ARG A 293 -4.17 -9.70 -7.59
C ARG A 293 -4.70 -10.94 -6.89
N LEU A 294 -4.27 -12.11 -7.36
CA LEU A 294 -4.54 -13.38 -6.67
C LEU A 294 -3.99 -13.35 -5.23
N GLN A 295 -4.88 -13.44 -4.27
CA GLN A 295 -4.55 -13.59 -2.85
C GLN A 295 -4.29 -15.07 -2.54
N LYS A 296 -3.03 -15.45 -2.50
CA LYS A 296 -2.61 -16.84 -2.27
C LYS A 296 -3.19 -17.46 -0.99
N GLY A 297 -3.41 -16.67 0.07
CA GLY A 297 -3.97 -17.13 1.34
C GLY A 297 -5.45 -17.49 1.28
N LEU A 298 -6.20 -16.89 0.35
CA LEU A 298 -7.63 -17.12 0.12
C LEU A 298 -7.88 -17.92 -1.16
N GLY A 299 -6.90 -17.96 -2.08
CA GLY A 299 -7.03 -18.63 -3.37
C GLY A 299 -7.93 -17.87 -4.38
N VAL A 300 -8.19 -16.57 -4.16
CA VAL A 300 -9.14 -15.78 -4.96
C VAL A 300 -8.54 -14.43 -5.38
N ILE A 301 -9.08 -13.84 -6.43
CA ILE A 301 -8.87 -12.44 -6.81
C ILE A 301 -10.00 -11.64 -6.15
N PRO A 302 -9.69 -10.76 -5.17
CA PRO A 302 -10.72 -10.07 -4.39
C PRO A 302 -11.73 -9.31 -5.24
N ALA A 303 -11.29 -8.59 -6.27
CA ALA A 303 -12.16 -7.82 -7.15
C ALA A 303 -13.20 -8.68 -7.88
N GLU A 304 -12.83 -9.90 -8.27
CA GLU A 304 -13.75 -10.82 -8.96
C GLU A 304 -14.83 -11.35 -8.02
N ILE A 305 -14.43 -11.75 -6.81
CA ILE A 305 -15.38 -12.29 -5.83
C ILE A 305 -16.28 -11.18 -5.26
N HIS A 306 -15.72 -9.99 -5.06
CA HIS A 306 -16.45 -8.87 -4.46
C HIS A 306 -17.68 -8.42 -5.28
N ARG A 307 -17.63 -8.55 -6.61
CA ARG A 307 -18.79 -8.28 -7.48
C ARG A 307 -20.02 -9.13 -7.18
N ALA A 308 -19.83 -10.33 -6.68
CA ALA A 308 -20.90 -11.25 -6.29
C ALA A 308 -21.35 -11.07 -4.83
N GLU A 309 -20.80 -10.09 -4.10
CA GLU A 309 -21.18 -9.79 -2.72
C GLU A 309 -22.58 -9.14 -2.70
N HIS A 310 -23.41 -9.54 -1.75
CA HIS A 310 -24.74 -8.93 -1.53
C HIS A 310 -24.61 -7.72 -0.61
N LEU A 311 -24.24 -6.57 -1.18
CA LEU A 311 -24.00 -5.32 -0.48
C LEU A 311 -25.15 -4.35 -0.71
N ALA A 312 -25.49 -3.57 0.31
CA ALA A 312 -26.45 -2.50 0.17
C ALA A 312 -25.82 -1.26 -0.50
N ALA A 313 -26.67 -0.47 -1.16
CA ALA A 313 -26.25 0.84 -1.64
C ALA A 313 -26.21 1.84 -0.49
N LEU A 314 -25.41 2.91 -0.65
CA LEU A 314 -25.47 4.05 0.26
C LEU A 314 -26.82 4.75 0.18
N PRO A 315 -27.30 5.37 1.28
CA PRO A 315 -28.44 6.28 1.27
C PRO A 315 -28.24 7.46 0.30
N GLU A 316 -29.30 8.20 0.08
CA GLU A 316 -29.26 9.43 -0.73
C GLU A 316 -28.22 10.43 -0.19
N LYS A 317 -27.54 11.12 -1.11
CA LYS A 317 -26.41 12.00 -0.83
C LYS A 317 -26.74 13.08 0.21
N ASP A 318 -27.94 13.66 0.14
CA ASP A 318 -28.38 14.71 1.07
C ASP A 318 -28.39 14.27 2.53
N LEU A 319 -28.75 13.01 2.78
CA LEU A 319 -28.70 12.40 4.12
C LEU A 319 -27.27 12.23 4.64
N LEU A 320 -26.29 12.10 3.74
CA LEU A 320 -24.89 11.90 4.07
C LEU A 320 -24.10 13.21 4.21
N MET A 321 -24.61 14.31 3.66
CA MET A 321 -23.93 15.62 3.68
C MET A 321 -23.53 16.10 5.08
N PRO A 322 -24.31 15.91 6.16
CA PRO A 322 -23.91 16.30 7.51
C PRO A 322 -22.59 15.62 7.98
N TYR A 323 -22.31 14.42 7.47
CA TYR A 323 -21.10 13.66 7.80
C TYR A 323 -19.91 14.04 6.93
N PHE A 324 -20.13 14.43 5.67
CA PHE A 324 -19.09 14.98 4.79
C PHE A 324 -18.70 16.43 5.14
N ALA A 325 -19.68 17.23 5.56
CA ALA A 325 -19.52 18.64 5.85
C ALA A 325 -20.03 18.99 7.27
N PRO A 326 -19.29 18.60 8.32
CA PRO A 326 -19.70 18.88 9.70
C PRO A 326 -19.73 20.37 10.01
N ALA A 327 -20.68 20.78 10.85
CA ALA A 327 -20.81 22.14 11.30
C ALA A 327 -19.69 22.53 12.28
N ARG A 328 -19.15 23.73 12.13
CA ARG A 328 -18.10 24.33 12.97
C ARG A 328 -18.52 25.68 13.50
N ALA A 329 -18.18 25.96 14.75
CA ALA A 329 -18.31 27.29 15.30
C ALA A 329 -17.32 28.24 14.60
N ILE A 330 -17.78 29.43 14.30
CA ILE A 330 -16.93 30.51 13.82
C ILE A 330 -16.40 31.28 15.03
N THR A 331 -15.09 31.48 15.07
CA THR A 331 -14.43 32.25 16.14
C THR A 331 -14.68 33.73 16.01
N LEU A 332 -14.41 34.52 17.04
CA LEU A 332 -14.61 35.99 17.04
C LEU A 332 -13.75 36.69 15.96
N ASP A 333 -12.60 36.09 15.61
CA ASP A 333 -11.70 36.57 14.54
C ASP A 333 -12.06 35.98 13.15
N GLY A 334 -13.26 35.42 13.01
CA GLY A 334 -13.82 35.01 11.72
C GLY A 334 -13.19 33.73 11.15
N PHE A 335 -12.73 32.78 11.98
CA PHE A 335 -12.19 31.51 11.50
C PHE A 335 -13.05 30.30 11.92
N VAL A 336 -13.01 29.27 11.10
CA VAL A 336 -13.38 27.91 11.46
C VAL A 336 -12.14 27.05 11.61
N TYR A 337 -12.18 26.10 12.55
CA TYR A 337 -11.10 25.12 12.74
C TYR A 337 -11.43 23.81 12.04
N TYR A 338 -10.53 23.37 11.18
CA TYR A 338 -10.65 22.10 10.49
C TYR A 338 -9.27 21.44 10.34
N GLU A 339 -9.15 20.14 10.66
CA GLU A 339 -7.90 19.38 10.59
C GLU A 339 -6.69 20.06 11.28
N GLY A 340 -6.95 20.80 12.35
CA GLY A 340 -5.91 21.54 13.09
C GLY A 340 -5.45 22.83 12.46
N ARG A 341 -6.16 23.33 11.45
CA ARG A 341 -5.90 24.57 10.71
C ARG A 341 -7.04 25.55 10.86
N ARG A 342 -6.76 26.82 10.59
CA ARG A 342 -7.75 27.91 10.63
C ARG A 342 -8.06 28.37 9.21
N TYR A 343 -9.34 28.41 8.87
CA TYR A 343 -9.84 28.87 7.58
C TYR A 343 -10.79 30.04 7.80
N GLY A 344 -10.54 31.17 7.14
CA GLY A 344 -11.32 32.37 7.25
C GLY A 344 -12.72 32.19 6.69
N VAL A 345 -13.65 32.96 7.23
CA VAL A 345 -15.04 33.05 6.77
C VAL A 345 -15.32 34.48 6.35
N PRO A 346 -16.01 34.75 5.23
CA PRO A 346 -16.32 36.11 4.80
C PRO A 346 -17.07 36.87 5.89
N PHE A 347 -16.71 38.14 6.10
CA PHE A 347 -17.34 39.03 7.08
C PHE A 347 -18.85 39.19 6.86
N SER A 348 -19.29 39.16 5.62
CA SER A 348 -20.72 39.24 5.25
C SER A 348 -21.55 38.04 5.75
N TYR A 349 -20.93 36.93 6.09
CA TYR A 349 -21.61 35.74 6.60
C TYR A 349 -21.90 35.89 8.09
N ARG A 350 -23.19 36.00 8.46
CA ARG A 350 -23.65 36.36 9.81
C ARG A 350 -23.90 35.17 10.76
N PRO A 351 -24.22 33.94 10.31
CA PRO A 351 -24.40 32.84 11.23
C PRO A 351 -23.12 32.54 12.02
N ASN A 352 -23.27 32.07 13.26
CA ASN A 352 -22.15 31.76 14.15
C ASN A 352 -21.54 30.37 13.89
N LYS A 353 -22.03 29.65 12.89
CA LYS A 353 -21.51 28.34 12.44
C LYS A 353 -21.46 28.30 10.92
N ALA A 354 -20.47 27.63 10.40
CA ALA A 354 -20.37 27.26 9.00
C ALA A 354 -20.03 25.76 8.88
N ARG A 355 -20.28 25.16 7.74
CA ARG A 355 -19.84 23.79 7.46
C ARG A 355 -18.50 23.82 6.79
N VAL A 356 -17.71 22.76 7.02
CA VAL A 356 -16.40 22.62 6.39
C VAL A 356 -16.34 21.26 5.73
N MET A 357 -16.02 21.26 4.44
CA MET A 357 -15.86 20.04 3.65
C MET A 357 -14.48 20.04 3.00
N ARG A 358 -13.85 18.89 2.98
CA ARG A 358 -12.67 18.66 2.16
C ARG A 358 -13.04 17.83 0.93
N SER A 359 -12.62 18.28 -0.23
CA SER A 359 -12.69 17.51 -1.46
C SER A 359 -11.35 17.65 -2.19
N LEU A 360 -10.71 16.53 -2.48
CA LEU A 360 -9.39 16.49 -3.11
C LEU A 360 -8.39 17.43 -2.40
N ASP A 361 -7.82 18.43 -3.12
CA ASP A 361 -6.86 19.40 -2.60
C ASP A 361 -7.51 20.65 -2.02
N ASP A 362 -8.84 20.71 -1.98
CA ASP A 362 -9.57 21.90 -1.60
C ASP A 362 -10.31 21.71 -0.28
N VAL A 363 -10.37 22.78 0.50
CA VAL A 363 -11.23 22.91 1.69
C VAL A 363 -12.26 23.99 1.39
N TYR A 364 -13.53 23.61 1.50
CA TYR A 364 -14.67 24.47 1.25
C TYR A 364 -15.30 24.88 2.56
N ILE A 365 -15.54 26.17 2.72
CA ILE A 365 -16.41 26.70 3.76
C ILE A 365 -17.79 26.86 3.15
N LEU A 366 -18.78 26.24 3.78
CA LEU A 366 -20.13 26.17 3.25
C LEU A 366 -21.12 26.84 4.20
N ASP A 367 -22.18 27.39 3.65
CA ASP A 367 -23.32 27.85 4.42
C ASP A 367 -23.93 26.72 5.25
N ILE A 368 -24.32 27.04 6.48
CA ILE A 368 -24.77 26.07 7.47
C ILE A 368 -26.05 25.31 7.05
N GLU A 369 -26.94 25.95 6.31
CA GLU A 369 -28.25 25.41 5.91
C GLU A 369 -28.28 24.99 4.44
N THR A 370 -27.81 25.85 3.54
CA THR A 370 -27.96 25.66 2.10
C THR A 370 -26.82 24.88 1.47
N TYR A 371 -25.72 24.61 2.20
CA TYR A 371 -24.48 24.01 1.69
C TYR A 371 -23.81 24.81 0.55
N ARG A 372 -24.23 26.05 0.32
CA ARG A 372 -23.64 26.93 -0.66
C ARG A 372 -22.18 27.23 -0.29
N VAL A 373 -21.29 27.23 -1.27
CA VAL A 373 -19.88 27.58 -1.06
C VAL A 373 -19.76 29.06 -0.70
N LEU A 374 -19.16 29.34 0.43
CA LEU A 374 -18.83 30.70 0.91
C LEU A 374 -17.40 31.02 0.55
N GLU A 375 -16.48 30.07 0.69
CA GLU A 375 -15.05 30.26 0.45
C GLU A 375 -14.38 28.92 0.09
N GLN A 376 -13.29 28.99 -0.66
CA GLN A 376 -12.50 27.83 -1.07
C GLN A 376 -11.02 28.07 -0.78
N TYR A 377 -10.36 27.09 -0.18
CA TYR A 377 -8.93 27.14 0.15
C TYR A 377 -8.22 25.91 -0.39
N LYS A 378 -6.96 26.06 -0.78
CA LYS A 378 -6.10 24.91 -1.05
C LYS A 378 -5.69 24.24 0.26
N ALA A 379 -5.87 22.92 0.32
CA ALA A 379 -5.37 22.11 1.42
C ALA A 379 -3.85 21.95 1.28
N ASP A 380 -3.10 22.30 2.31
CA ASP A 380 -1.65 22.14 2.36
C ASP A 380 -1.18 21.52 3.68
N TRP A 381 0.12 21.28 3.80
CA TRP A 381 0.74 20.80 5.04
C TRP A 381 0.99 21.93 6.06
N SER A 382 0.79 23.19 5.65
CA SER A 382 1.02 24.37 6.50
C SER A 382 0.03 24.42 7.64
N LEU A 383 0.49 24.91 8.79
CA LEU A 383 -0.36 25.26 9.95
C LEU A 383 -0.69 26.76 9.97
N LYS A 384 -0.25 27.54 8.97
CA LYS A 384 -0.57 28.96 8.87
C LYS A 384 -2.08 29.13 8.67
N PRO A 385 -2.68 30.22 9.23
CA PRO A 385 -4.07 30.57 8.93
C PRO A 385 -4.26 30.86 7.45
N HIS A 386 -5.37 30.41 6.91
CA HIS A 386 -5.83 30.77 5.58
C HIS A 386 -6.87 31.90 5.73
N TYR A 387 -6.55 33.08 5.26
CA TYR A 387 -7.44 34.22 5.34
C TYR A 387 -8.35 34.30 4.14
N SER A 388 -9.66 34.62 4.37
CA SER A 388 -10.54 35.06 3.29
C SER A 388 -10.19 36.48 2.90
N GLY A 389 -10.27 36.81 1.62
CA GLY A 389 -10.08 38.15 1.13
C GLY A 389 -11.12 39.18 1.66
N SER A 390 -12.26 38.67 2.14
CA SER A 390 -13.37 39.44 2.70
C SER A 390 -13.66 39.14 4.17
N GLN A 391 -12.66 38.66 4.93
CA GLN A 391 -12.86 38.18 6.32
C GLN A 391 -13.13 39.30 7.31
N PHE A 392 -12.61 40.51 7.05
CA PHE A 392 -12.73 41.68 7.93
C PHE A 392 -13.59 42.71 7.29
N GLU A 393 -14.17 43.57 8.14
CA GLU A 393 -14.94 44.72 7.67
C GLU A 393 -14.09 45.58 6.74
N PRO A 394 -14.55 45.91 5.54
CA PRO A 394 -13.79 46.74 4.63
C PRO A 394 -13.73 48.17 5.18
N ASP A 395 -12.54 48.76 5.19
CA ASP A 395 -12.32 50.17 5.62
C ASP A 395 -13.08 51.20 4.73
N MET A 396 -13.58 50.77 3.57
CA MET A 396 -14.41 51.55 2.64
C MET A 396 -15.32 50.59 1.84
N PRO A 397 -16.51 51.03 1.40
CA PRO A 397 -17.39 50.21 0.58
C PRO A 397 -16.81 50.08 -0.83
N GLU A 398 -16.14 48.96 -1.12
CA GLU A 398 -15.83 48.56 -2.49
C GLU A 398 -17.02 47.79 -3.09
N GLU A 399 -17.40 48.17 -4.33
CA GLU A 399 -18.36 47.40 -5.13
C GLU A 399 -17.75 46.04 -5.40
N HIS A 400 -18.27 45.00 -4.73
CA HIS A 400 -17.77 43.64 -4.91
C HIS A 400 -18.22 43.06 -6.25
N PRO A 401 -17.31 42.48 -7.06
CA PRO A 401 -17.73 41.62 -8.16
C PRO A 401 -18.53 40.43 -7.60
N THR A 402 -19.69 40.20 -8.16
CA THR A 402 -20.51 39.03 -7.85
C THR A 402 -19.69 37.77 -8.13
N VAL A 403 -19.14 37.16 -7.08
CA VAL A 403 -18.55 35.84 -7.20
C VAL A 403 -19.70 34.85 -7.47
N GLU A 404 -19.70 34.21 -8.62
CA GLU A 404 -20.60 33.07 -8.88
C GLU A 404 -20.40 32.02 -7.80
N VAL A 405 -21.38 31.90 -6.93
CA VAL A 405 -21.34 30.97 -5.81
C VAL A 405 -21.86 29.64 -6.32
N LYS A 406 -20.95 28.70 -6.48
CA LYS A 406 -21.27 27.32 -6.86
C LYS A 406 -21.97 26.59 -5.72
N SER A 407 -22.95 25.75 -6.04
CA SER A 407 -23.53 24.86 -5.06
C SER A 407 -22.54 23.74 -4.67
N VAL A 408 -22.76 23.13 -3.51
CA VAL A 408 -21.96 21.97 -3.11
C VAL A 408 -22.04 20.84 -4.13
N MET A 409 -23.19 20.73 -4.80
CA MET A 409 -23.41 19.72 -5.84
C MET A 409 -22.55 19.96 -7.09
N GLU A 410 -22.13 21.21 -7.35
CA GLU A 410 -21.22 21.57 -8.44
C GLU A 410 -19.76 21.40 -8.04
N VAL A 411 -19.48 21.49 -6.75
CA VAL A 411 -18.13 21.41 -6.17
C VAL A 411 -17.75 19.97 -5.85
N LEU A 412 -18.71 19.14 -5.44
CA LEU A 412 -18.52 17.71 -5.42
C LEU A 412 -18.35 17.29 -6.88
N PRO A 413 -17.30 16.57 -7.26
CA PRO A 413 -17.22 16.00 -8.59
C PRO A 413 -18.59 15.44 -8.94
N ALA A 414 -19.17 15.94 -10.04
CA ALA A 414 -20.54 15.59 -10.49
C ALA A 414 -20.68 14.07 -10.61
N ASP A 415 -19.55 13.49 -10.90
CA ASP A 415 -19.26 12.10 -10.74
C ASP A 415 -18.03 12.09 -9.78
N ASN A 416 -18.22 11.64 -8.57
CA ASN A 416 -17.24 10.70 -8.13
C ASN A 416 -17.30 9.68 -9.25
N ASP A 417 -16.58 9.94 -10.34
CA ASP A 417 -16.51 9.07 -11.48
C ASP A 417 -15.75 7.83 -11.02
N PHE A 418 -16.45 7.06 -10.20
CA PHE A 418 -16.14 5.68 -9.90
C PHE A 418 -16.50 4.81 -11.11
N SER A 419 -16.83 5.40 -12.29
CA SER A 419 -16.89 4.67 -13.55
C SER A 419 -15.51 4.10 -13.93
N ALA A 420 -14.42 4.69 -13.42
CA ALA A 420 -13.13 3.99 -13.37
C ALA A 420 -13.19 2.68 -12.56
N PHE A 421 -14.27 2.47 -11.81
CA PHE A 421 -14.60 1.23 -11.10
C PHE A 421 -15.74 0.45 -11.79
N ASP A 422 -16.02 0.69 -13.05
CA ASP A 422 -16.72 -0.27 -13.90
C ASP A 422 -15.85 -1.52 -14.00
N PHE A 423 -16.14 -2.38 -13.02
CA PHE A 423 -15.58 -3.71 -12.93
C PHE A 423 -16.29 -4.66 -13.89
#